data_aa346cbd6b4f30d78f8333618098d4b0
#
_entry.id   aa346cbd6b4f30d78f8333618098d4b0
#
_cell.length_a   1.000
_cell.length_b   1.000
_cell.length_c   1.000
_cell.angle_alpha   90.00
_cell.angle_beta   90.00
_cell.angle_gamma   90.00
#
_symmetry.space_group_name_H-M   'P 1'
#
loop_
_entity.id
_entity.type
_entity.pdbx_description
1 polymer ?
#
loop_
_entity_poly.entity_id
_entity_poly.type
_entity_poly.pdbx_seq_one_letter_code
_entity_poly.pdbx_strand_id
1 'polypeptide(L)'
;MEALREKLKLLNQEHILELIPDLSEKHSIFQQLSKLDLEASIRNFECAKASVSSAIDTSSISPVDNVYNWLGADVNTKKNMQNIGKACIREGKAAAVILSGGQGTRLGFAGPKGMYNMGLMSGKSIFQLHIERIAKIRMLSKTATETLPSVPIYIMTSDMNDSIIRGYFASMNNFGYPVEDIFFFEQGLEPCLTNDGRVIIDNPESLSLAPDGNGGTHKIAF
;
A
#
# COMPACT_ATOMS: atom_id res chain seq x y z
N MET A 1 -26.39 17.19 0.56
CA MET A 1 -27.38 16.07 0.58
C MET A 1 -27.98 15.80 -0.78
N GLU A 2 -28.58 16.77 -1.46
CA GLU A 2 -29.26 16.55 -2.75
C GLU A 2 -28.31 16.01 -3.82
N ALA A 3 -27.13 16.60 -3.96
CA ALA A 3 -26.09 16.13 -4.88
C ALA A 3 -25.66 14.67 -4.61
N LEU A 4 -25.55 14.25 -3.36
CA LEU A 4 -25.25 12.84 -3.04
C LEU A 4 -26.41 11.91 -3.41
N ARG A 5 -27.66 12.33 -3.16
CA ARG A 5 -28.84 11.53 -3.54
C ARG A 5 -28.91 11.35 -5.07
N GLU A 6 -28.67 12.40 -5.83
CA GLU A 6 -28.60 12.33 -7.29
C GLU A 6 -27.44 11.43 -7.76
N LYS A 7 -26.26 11.57 -7.15
CA LYS A 7 -25.11 10.73 -7.43
C LYS A 7 -25.40 9.25 -7.18
N LEU A 8 -26.02 8.90 -6.05
CA LEU A 8 -26.38 7.52 -5.74
C LEU A 8 -27.40 6.94 -6.74
N LYS A 9 -28.36 7.74 -7.20
CA LYS A 9 -29.32 7.36 -8.24
C LYS A 9 -28.62 7.09 -9.56
N LEU A 10 -27.75 8.02 -10.01
CA LEU A 10 -27.00 7.85 -11.25
C LEU A 10 -26.11 6.61 -11.27
N LEU A 11 -25.66 6.17 -10.10
CA LEU A 11 -24.80 5.01 -9.93
C LEU A 11 -25.56 3.71 -9.56
N ASN A 12 -26.91 3.71 -9.62
CA ASN A 12 -27.78 2.59 -9.25
C ASN A 12 -27.57 2.12 -7.79
N GLN A 13 -27.37 3.07 -6.85
CA GLN A 13 -27.12 2.82 -5.44
C GLN A 13 -28.26 3.33 -4.54
N GLU A 14 -29.50 3.40 -5.06
CA GLU A 14 -30.68 3.92 -4.33
C GLU A 14 -31.01 3.08 -3.11
N HIS A 15 -30.65 1.80 -3.09
CA HIS A 15 -30.87 0.92 -1.94
C HIS A 15 -30.26 1.46 -0.64
N ILE A 16 -29.18 2.29 -0.74
CA ILE A 16 -28.60 2.96 0.43
C ILE A 16 -29.61 3.93 1.05
N LEU A 17 -30.35 4.65 0.20
CA LEU A 17 -31.38 5.60 0.65
C LEU A 17 -32.63 4.90 1.18
N GLU A 18 -32.93 3.72 0.65
CA GLU A 18 -34.06 2.90 1.11
C GLU A 18 -33.76 2.26 2.48
N LEU A 19 -32.54 1.80 2.68
CA LEU A 19 -32.11 1.19 3.94
C LEU A 19 -31.84 2.22 5.05
N ILE A 20 -31.51 3.47 4.67
CA ILE A 20 -31.18 4.56 5.59
C ILE A 20 -31.99 5.81 5.21
N PRO A 21 -33.30 5.85 5.53
CA PRO A 21 -34.18 6.95 5.13
C PRO A 21 -33.76 8.31 5.75
N ASP A 22 -33.15 8.29 6.93
CA ASP A 22 -32.67 9.46 7.69
C ASP A 22 -31.22 9.85 7.37
N LEU A 23 -30.67 9.35 6.26
CA LEU A 23 -29.31 9.69 5.82
C LEU A 23 -29.15 11.22 5.75
N SER A 24 -28.29 11.74 6.61
CA SER A 24 -27.97 13.14 6.76
C SER A 24 -26.46 13.37 6.72
N GLU A 25 -26.01 14.60 6.63
CA GLU A 25 -24.57 14.92 6.63
C GLU A 25 -23.84 14.52 7.93
N LYS A 26 -24.59 14.35 9.00
CA LYS A 26 -24.07 13.87 10.29
C LYS A 26 -24.01 12.35 10.40
N HIS A 27 -24.67 11.63 9.51
CA HIS A 27 -24.70 10.18 9.52
C HIS A 27 -23.35 9.62 9.11
N SER A 28 -22.87 8.58 9.80
CA SER A 28 -21.53 8.01 9.56
C SER A 28 -21.37 7.49 8.13
N ILE A 29 -22.39 6.84 7.57
CA ILE A 29 -22.41 6.37 6.18
C ILE A 29 -22.30 7.55 5.19
N PHE A 30 -22.91 8.68 5.44
CA PHE A 30 -22.71 9.87 4.60
C PHE A 30 -21.25 10.30 4.59
N GLN A 31 -20.62 10.34 5.75
CA GLN A 31 -19.20 10.71 5.88
C GLN A 31 -18.27 9.70 5.19
N GLN A 32 -18.61 8.41 5.24
CA GLN A 32 -17.87 7.36 4.52
C GLN A 32 -18.05 7.53 3.01
N LEU A 33 -19.27 7.67 2.51
CA LEU A 33 -19.57 7.88 1.09
C LEU A 33 -18.90 9.13 0.51
N SER A 34 -18.79 10.19 1.30
CA SER A 34 -18.15 11.45 0.85
C SER A 34 -16.64 11.34 0.69
N LYS A 35 -16.00 10.36 1.30
CA LYS A 35 -14.57 10.08 1.19
C LYS A 35 -14.23 9.09 0.06
N LEU A 36 -15.23 8.41 -0.51
CA LEU A 36 -15.06 7.39 -1.52
C LEU A 36 -15.26 7.94 -2.93
N ASP A 37 -14.43 7.51 -3.86
CA ASP A 37 -14.68 7.70 -5.29
C ASP A 37 -15.55 6.57 -5.84
N LEU A 38 -16.87 6.64 -5.52
CA LEU A 38 -17.84 5.62 -5.95
C LEU A 38 -17.90 5.45 -7.47
N GLU A 39 -17.71 6.54 -8.23
CA GLU A 39 -17.73 6.45 -9.69
C GLU A 39 -16.59 5.63 -10.23
N ALA A 40 -15.37 5.85 -9.68
CA ALA A 40 -14.22 5.05 -10.04
C ALA A 40 -14.40 3.59 -9.62
N SER A 41 -14.89 3.34 -8.40
CA SER A 41 -15.08 1.97 -7.89
C SER A 41 -16.08 1.18 -8.75
N ILE A 42 -17.22 1.77 -9.10
CA ILE A 42 -18.23 1.12 -9.94
C ILE A 42 -17.72 0.94 -11.38
N ARG A 43 -17.07 1.95 -11.96
CA ARG A 43 -16.45 1.82 -13.28
C ARG A 43 -15.40 0.70 -13.31
N ASN A 44 -14.56 0.60 -12.29
CA ASN A 44 -13.55 -0.46 -12.18
C ASN A 44 -14.19 -1.83 -12.05
N PHE A 45 -15.29 -1.95 -11.31
CA PHE A 45 -16.07 -3.18 -11.20
C PHE A 45 -16.64 -3.60 -12.57
N GLU A 46 -17.27 -2.69 -13.31
CA GLU A 46 -17.80 -2.99 -14.65
C GLU A 46 -16.70 -3.38 -15.64
N CYS A 47 -15.56 -2.70 -15.61
CA CYS A 47 -14.40 -3.08 -16.42
C CYS A 47 -13.88 -4.47 -16.05
N ALA A 48 -13.77 -4.80 -14.76
CA ALA A 48 -13.35 -6.12 -14.29
C ALA A 48 -14.33 -7.20 -14.73
N LYS A 49 -15.62 -6.96 -14.60
CA LYS A 49 -16.70 -7.88 -15.01
C LYS A 49 -16.66 -8.15 -16.54
N ALA A 50 -16.47 -7.11 -17.33
CA ALA A 50 -16.34 -7.23 -18.79
C ALA A 50 -15.06 -8.01 -19.19
N SER A 51 -13.96 -7.83 -18.48
CA SER A 51 -12.69 -8.51 -18.76
C SER A 51 -12.71 -10.01 -18.48
N VAL A 52 -13.51 -10.46 -17.51
CA VAL A 52 -13.65 -11.91 -17.18
C VAL A 52 -14.27 -12.69 -18.35
N SER A 53 -15.09 -12.05 -19.17
CA SER A 53 -15.73 -12.67 -20.34
C SER A 53 -14.85 -12.69 -21.59
N SER A 54 -13.71 -12.01 -21.59
CA SER A 54 -12.77 -12.02 -22.72
C SER A 54 -11.68 -13.07 -22.49
N ALA A 55 -11.62 -14.08 -23.38
CA ALA A 55 -10.49 -15.03 -23.36
C ALA A 55 -9.19 -14.26 -23.67
N ILE A 56 -8.20 -14.38 -22.77
CA ILE A 56 -6.87 -13.85 -23.03
C ILE A 56 -6.25 -14.67 -24.17
N ASP A 57 -5.93 -14.03 -25.28
CA ASP A 57 -5.15 -14.66 -26.34
C ASP A 57 -3.71 -14.85 -25.88
N THR A 58 -3.43 -16.06 -25.37
CA THR A 58 -2.10 -16.42 -24.90
C THR A 58 -1.07 -16.58 -26.02
N SER A 59 -1.50 -16.66 -27.29
CA SER A 59 -0.60 -16.76 -28.45
C SER A 59 0.18 -15.45 -28.71
N SER A 60 -0.33 -14.33 -28.21
CA SER A 60 0.33 -13.01 -28.29
C SER A 60 1.32 -12.74 -27.16
N ILE A 61 1.41 -13.63 -26.16
CA ILE A 61 2.31 -13.46 -25.02
C ILE A 61 3.70 -13.96 -25.39
N SER A 62 4.68 -13.06 -25.35
CA SER A 62 6.10 -13.39 -25.53
C SER A 62 6.88 -13.09 -24.25
N PRO A 63 8.00 -13.80 -24.02
CA PRO A 63 8.90 -13.42 -22.94
C PRO A 63 9.37 -11.97 -23.07
N VAL A 64 9.59 -11.31 -21.93
CA VAL A 64 10.13 -9.94 -21.91
C VAL A 64 11.56 -9.96 -22.45
N ASP A 65 11.84 -9.12 -23.44
CA ASP A 65 13.19 -8.90 -23.94
C ASP A 65 14.03 -8.07 -22.94
N ASN A 66 15.35 -8.14 -23.04
CA ASN A 66 16.28 -7.37 -22.21
C ASN A 66 16.19 -7.66 -20.69
N VAL A 67 16.03 -8.91 -20.32
CA VAL A 67 16.08 -9.36 -18.93
C VAL A 67 17.53 -9.45 -18.46
N TYR A 68 17.89 -8.69 -17.41
CA TYR A 68 19.17 -8.81 -16.75
C TYR A 68 19.16 -9.97 -15.75
N ASN A 69 19.99 -10.97 -15.99
CA ASN A 69 20.22 -12.05 -15.02
C ASN A 69 21.42 -11.68 -14.13
N TRP A 70 21.14 -11.24 -12.90
CA TRP A 70 22.17 -10.89 -11.94
C TRP A 70 23.15 -12.04 -11.64
N LEU A 71 22.68 -13.27 -11.53
CA LEU A 71 23.54 -14.43 -11.23
C LEU A 71 24.52 -14.71 -12.34
N GLY A 72 24.09 -14.58 -13.59
CA GLY A 72 24.91 -14.79 -14.79
C GLY A 72 25.71 -13.57 -15.24
N ALA A 73 25.47 -12.40 -14.67
CA ALA A 73 26.20 -11.17 -15.05
C ALA A 73 27.68 -11.25 -14.67
N ASP A 74 28.54 -10.72 -15.54
CA ASP A 74 29.97 -10.61 -15.27
C ASP A 74 30.29 -9.60 -14.14
N VAL A 75 31.50 -9.67 -13.62
CA VAL A 75 31.92 -8.85 -12.47
C VAL A 75 31.88 -7.34 -12.78
N ASN A 76 32.23 -6.93 -14.01
CA ASN A 76 32.25 -5.53 -14.38
C ASN A 76 30.84 -4.96 -14.48
N THR A 77 29.90 -5.70 -15.07
CA THR A 77 28.49 -5.35 -15.13
C THR A 77 27.91 -5.21 -13.72
N LYS A 78 28.16 -6.17 -12.82
CA LYS A 78 27.74 -6.10 -11.41
C LYS A 78 28.28 -4.84 -10.70
N LYS A 79 29.58 -4.58 -10.87
CA LYS A 79 30.25 -3.43 -10.27
C LYS A 79 29.69 -2.09 -10.81
N ASN A 80 29.44 -2.03 -12.11
CA ASN A 80 28.85 -0.84 -12.74
C ASN A 80 27.44 -0.56 -12.19
N MET A 81 26.57 -1.55 -12.14
CA MET A 81 25.22 -1.43 -11.56
C MET A 81 25.26 -0.98 -10.10
N GLN A 82 26.16 -1.56 -9.28
CA GLN A 82 26.35 -1.13 -7.90
C GLN A 82 26.80 0.33 -7.79
N ASN A 83 27.69 0.78 -8.65
CA ASN A 83 28.17 2.15 -8.65
C ASN A 83 27.06 3.14 -9.03
N ILE A 84 26.25 2.81 -10.04
CA ILE A 84 25.08 3.61 -10.44
C ILE A 84 24.10 3.71 -9.28
N GLY A 85 23.73 2.58 -8.66
CA GLY A 85 22.81 2.57 -7.52
C GLY A 85 23.31 3.39 -6.34
N LYS A 86 24.61 3.28 -5.98
CA LYS A 86 25.22 4.08 -4.93
C LYS A 86 25.24 5.57 -5.28
N ALA A 87 25.45 5.94 -6.55
CA ALA A 87 25.39 7.32 -7.00
C ALA A 87 23.96 7.88 -6.82
N CYS A 88 22.94 7.16 -7.27
CA CYS A 88 21.53 7.56 -7.08
C CYS A 88 21.19 7.80 -5.59
N ILE A 89 21.69 6.96 -4.69
CA ILE A 89 21.48 7.11 -3.25
C ILE A 89 22.16 8.37 -2.73
N ARG A 90 23.42 8.63 -3.11
CA ARG A 90 24.15 9.83 -2.70
C ARG A 90 23.50 11.12 -3.19
N GLU A 91 22.92 11.07 -4.37
CA GLU A 91 22.22 12.20 -5.00
C GLU A 91 20.78 12.40 -4.46
N GLY A 92 20.34 11.61 -3.46
CA GLY A 92 19.00 11.70 -2.89
C GLY A 92 17.88 11.26 -3.86
N LYS A 93 18.22 10.45 -4.87
CA LYS A 93 17.28 9.96 -5.90
C LYS A 93 16.69 8.59 -5.59
N ALA A 94 16.86 8.09 -4.36
CA ALA A 94 16.38 6.79 -3.94
C ALA A 94 15.54 6.90 -2.67
N ALA A 95 14.43 6.18 -2.63
CA ALA A 95 13.58 6.02 -1.46
C ALA A 95 13.16 4.56 -1.34
N ALA A 96 12.70 4.14 -0.16
CA ALA A 96 12.13 2.82 0.05
C ALA A 96 10.65 2.93 0.38
N VAL A 97 9.83 2.05 -0.17
CA VAL A 97 8.41 1.92 0.17
C VAL A 97 8.20 0.54 0.79
N ILE A 98 7.61 0.50 1.98
CA ILE A 98 7.26 -0.73 2.68
C ILE A 98 5.74 -0.85 2.74
N LEU A 99 5.18 -1.81 2.03
CA LEU A 99 3.75 -2.08 2.00
C LEU A 99 3.39 -2.94 3.22
N SER A 100 2.76 -2.36 4.23
CA SER A 100 2.49 -3.03 5.50
C SER A 100 1.06 -2.89 6.05
N GLY A 101 0.08 -2.59 5.17
CA GLY A 101 -1.33 -2.54 5.56
C GLY A 101 -1.94 -3.88 5.99
N GLY A 102 -1.26 -5.00 5.75
CA GLY A 102 -1.78 -6.35 5.99
C GLY A 102 -1.55 -6.88 7.39
N GLN A 103 -2.48 -7.76 7.84
CA GLN A 103 -2.39 -8.52 9.08
C GLN A 103 -1.56 -9.80 8.92
N GLY A 104 -1.02 -10.29 10.02
CA GLY A 104 -0.24 -11.54 10.08
C GLY A 104 -1.07 -12.82 10.22
N THR A 105 -2.38 -12.79 10.03
CA THR A 105 -3.31 -13.90 10.32
C THR A 105 -2.94 -15.20 9.63
N ARG A 106 -2.49 -15.15 8.36
CA ARG A 106 -2.03 -16.34 7.62
C ARG A 106 -0.75 -16.95 8.20
N LEU A 107 -0.03 -16.22 9.05
CA LEU A 107 1.18 -16.67 9.75
C LEU A 107 0.87 -17.11 11.19
N GLY A 108 -0.40 -17.15 11.59
CA GLY A 108 -0.81 -17.40 12.96
C GLY A 108 -0.43 -16.28 13.94
N PHE A 109 -0.19 -15.06 13.45
CA PHE A 109 0.24 -13.92 14.24
C PHE A 109 -0.89 -12.89 14.37
N ALA A 110 -1.22 -12.55 15.63
CA ALA A 110 -2.28 -11.58 15.94
C ALA A 110 -1.69 -10.15 15.95
N GLY A 111 -1.40 -9.61 14.76
CA GLY A 111 -0.88 -8.25 14.63
C GLY A 111 -0.39 -7.94 13.22
N PRO A 112 0.13 -6.71 12.99
CA PRO A 112 0.68 -6.31 11.71
C PRO A 112 1.81 -7.23 11.27
N LYS A 113 1.76 -7.71 10.03
CA LYS A 113 2.71 -8.68 9.48
C LYS A 113 4.17 -8.24 9.61
N GLY A 114 4.46 -6.95 9.51
CA GLY A 114 5.80 -6.40 9.64
C GLY A 114 6.43 -6.57 11.04
N MET A 115 5.60 -6.76 12.07
CA MET A 115 6.05 -7.01 13.44
C MET A 115 6.40 -8.49 13.69
N TYR A 116 6.06 -9.38 12.76
CA TYR A 116 6.28 -10.81 12.92
C TYR A 116 7.76 -11.15 13.02
N ASN A 117 8.10 -11.97 14.03
CA ASN A 117 9.42 -12.58 14.19
C ASN A 117 9.46 -13.91 13.44
N MET A 118 10.30 -13.99 12.42
CA MET A 118 10.43 -15.20 11.58
C MET A 118 11.18 -16.36 12.25
N GLY A 119 11.51 -16.26 13.53
CA GLY A 119 12.24 -17.31 14.25
C GLY A 119 13.74 -17.35 13.95
N LEU A 120 14.32 -16.28 13.39
CA LEU A 120 15.76 -16.17 13.22
C LEU A 120 16.45 -16.08 14.59
N MET A 121 17.68 -16.56 14.71
CA MET A 121 18.48 -16.45 15.93
C MET A 121 18.61 -15.02 16.46
N SER A 122 18.53 -14.02 15.58
CA SER A 122 18.55 -12.61 15.93
C SER A 122 17.27 -12.11 16.62
N GLY A 123 16.18 -12.85 16.58
CA GLY A 123 14.88 -12.46 17.13
C GLY A 123 14.22 -11.25 16.46
N LYS A 124 14.75 -10.80 15.33
CA LYS A 124 14.32 -9.57 14.67
C LYS A 124 12.99 -9.72 13.94
N SER A 125 12.18 -8.65 13.99
CA SER A 125 10.96 -8.55 13.19
C SER A 125 11.27 -8.29 11.71
N ILE A 126 10.28 -8.50 10.85
CA ILE A 126 10.37 -8.17 9.42
C ILE A 126 10.70 -6.69 9.22
N PHE A 127 10.05 -5.78 9.97
CA PHE A 127 10.36 -4.35 9.92
C PHE A 127 11.83 -4.09 10.24
N GLN A 128 12.33 -4.63 11.34
CA GLN A 128 13.73 -4.42 11.73
C GLN A 128 14.69 -4.88 10.63
N LEU A 129 14.44 -6.05 10.04
CA LEU A 129 15.28 -6.57 8.96
C LEU A 129 15.28 -5.66 7.72
N HIS A 130 14.13 -5.08 7.36
CA HIS A 130 14.04 -4.14 6.24
C HIS A 130 14.77 -2.83 6.55
N ILE A 131 14.53 -2.25 7.72
CA ILE A 131 15.18 -1.00 8.13
C ILE A 131 16.71 -1.16 8.18
N GLU A 132 17.20 -2.25 8.79
CA GLU A 132 18.64 -2.51 8.85
C GLU A 132 19.28 -2.74 7.46
N ARG A 133 18.56 -3.36 6.52
CA ARG A 133 19.04 -3.47 5.12
C ARG A 133 19.16 -2.11 4.45
N ILE A 134 18.17 -1.25 4.62
CA ILE A 134 18.19 0.11 4.07
C ILE A 134 19.33 0.91 4.71
N ALA A 135 19.47 0.85 6.02
CA ALA A 135 20.58 1.47 6.74
C ALA A 135 21.96 0.99 6.24
N LYS A 136 22.08 -0.32 5.97
CA LYS A 136 23.32 -0.88 5.43
C LYS A 136 23.62 -0.39 4.01
N ILE A 137 22.63 -0.31 3.14
CA ILE A 137 22.80 0.22 1.78
C ILE A 137 23.21 1.69 1.83
N ARG A 138 22.60 2.48 2.69
CA ARG A 138 22.92 3.88 2.98
C ARG A 138 24.40 4.02 3.41
N MET A 139 24.85 3.20 4.35
CA MET A 139 26.25 3.17 4.78
C MET A 139 27.23 2.80 3.64
N LEU A 140 26.88 1.79 2.84
CA LEU A 140 27.72 1.34 1.71
C LEU A 140 27.76 2.34 0.56
N SER A 141 26.84 3.28 0.52
CA SER A 141 26.79 4.34 -0.51
C SER A 141 27.59 5.59 -0.12
N LYS A 142 27.94 5.75 1.15
CA LYS A 142 28.76 6.86 1.66
C LYS A 142 30.17 6.82 1.08
N THR A 143 30.73 7.97 0.72
CA THR A 143 32.17 8.14 0.45
C THR A 143 32.92 8.54 1.72
N ALA A 144 34.25 8.52 1.70
CA ALA A 144 35.05 8.81 2.89
C ALA A 144 34.85 10.25 3.41
N THR A 145 34.50 11.18 2.54
CA THR A 145 34.46 12.64 2.81
C THR A 145 33.04 13.18 2.99
N GLU A 146 32.01 12.37 2.75
CA GLU A 146 30.61 12.82 2.74
C GLU A 146 29.87 12.44 4.03
N THR A 147 28.80 13.19 4.32
CA THR A 147 27.81 12.80 5.31
C THR A 147 27.05 11.56 4.86
N LEU A 148 26.40 10.88 5.78
CA LEU A 148 25.57 9.72 5.44
C LEU A 148 24.37 10.18 4.59
N PRO A 149 24.15 9.64 3.37
CA PRO A 149 23.08 10.11 2.50
C PRO A 149 21.70 9.79 3.12
N SER A 150 20.70 10.63 2.86
CA SER A 150 19.31 10.32 3.22
C SER A 150 18.72 9.30 2.25
N VAL A 151 17.95 8.35 2.78
CA VAL A 151 17.10 7.44 2.01
C VAL A 151 15.74 7.40 2.71
N PRO A 152 14.77 8.21 2.30
CA PRO A 152 13.45 8.24 2.90
C PRO A 152 12.78 6.87 2.84
N ILE A 153 12.09 6.50 3.92
CA ILE A 153 11.33 5.26 4.04
C ILE A 153 9.85 5.62 4.20
N TYR A 154 9.04 5.23 3.22
CA TYR A 154 7.59 5.40 3.23
C TYR A 154 6.95 4.08 3.64
N ILE A 155 6.20 4.10 4.74
CA ILE A 155 5.56 2.93 5.32
C ILE A 155 4.07 3.04 5.13
N MET A 156 3.53 2.23 4.22
CA MET A 156 2.09 2.14 4.02
C MET A 156 1.46 1.33 5.16
N THR A 157 0.53 1.94 5.86
CA THR A 157 -0.26 1.33 6.93
C THR A 157 -1.73 1.15 6.47
N SER A 158 -2.59 0.74 7.36
CA SER A 158 -4.04 0.74 7.20
C SER A 158 -4.69 1.34 8.44
N ASP A 159 -5.93 1.78 8.34
CA ASP A 159 -6.71 2.30 9.45
C ASP A 159 -6.62 1.38 10.69
N MET A 160 -6.70 0.06 10.50
CA MET A 160 -6.59 -0.93 11.58
C MET A 160 -5.20 -1.04 12.20
N ASN A 161 -4.14 -0.69 11.47
CA ASN A 161 -2.75 -0.97 11.83
C ASN A 161 -1.91 0.25 12.15
N ASP A 162 -2.31 1.44 11.71
CA ASP A 162 -1.47 2.63 11.72
C ASP A 162 -0.94 2.95 13.13
N SER A 163 -1.84 3.06 14.10
CA SER A 163 -1.46 3.37 15.48
C SER A 163 -0.55 2.30 16.09
N ILE A 164 -0.80 1.01 15.78
CA ILE A 164 0.00 -0.11 16.27
C ILE A 164 1.41 -0.07 15.69
N ILE A 165 1.52 0.16 14.38
CA ILE A 165 2.82 0.20 13.68
C ILE A 165 3.63 1.40 14.13
N ARG A 166 3.05 2.61 14.21
CA ARG A 166 3.72 3.81 14.73
C ARG A 166 4.21 3.61 16.17
N GLY A 167 3.36 3.06 17.03
CA GLY A 167 3.73 2.74 18.41
C GLY A 167 4.87 1.74 18.48
N TYR A 168 4.89 0.73 17.61
CA TYR A 168 5.97 -0.24 17.52
C TYR A 168 7.29 0.41 17.09
N PHE A 169 7.28 1.22 16.04
CA PHE A 169 8.47 1.95 15.60
C PHE A 169 9.02 2.85 16.71
N ALA A 170 8.15 3.59 17.38
CA ALA A 170 8.54 4.44 18.52
C ALA A 170 9.15 3.63 19.66
N SER A 171 8.55 2.49 20.07
CA SER A 171 9.06 1.63 21.12
C SER A 171 10.42 1.00 20.80
N MET A 172 10.71 0.79 19.51
CA MET A 172 11.97 0.25 19.02
C MET A 172 12.98 1.35 18.63
N ASN A 173 12.75 2.61 19.04
CA ASN A 173 13.57 3.75 18.67
C ASN A 173 13.86 3.80 17.16
N ASN A 174 12.82 3.57 16.34
CA ASN A 174 12.91 3.51 14.88
C ASN A 174 14.01 2.58 14.34
N PHE A 175 14.38 1.57 15.12
CA PHE A 175 15.49 0.64 14.83
C PHE A 175 16.83 1.35 14.59
N GLY A 176 17.02 2.52 15.20
CA GLY A 176 18.20 3.38 15.01
C GLY A 176 18.23 4.15 13.68
N TYR A 177 17.13 4.18 12.93
CA TYR A 177 17.01 4.98 11.70
C TYR A 177 16.57 6.41 12.04
N PRO A 178 17.04 7.46 11.31
CA PRO A 178 16.61 8.83 11.54
C PRO A 178 15.10 9.00 11.42
N VAL A 179 14.49 9.64 12.40
CA VAL A 179 13.03 9.81 12.44
C VAL A 179 12.53 10.73 11.32
N GLU A 180 13.35 11.69 10.90
CA GLU A 180 13.08 12.62 9.80
C GLU A 180 13.03 11.94 8.42
N ASP A 181 13.58 10.74 8.30
CA ASP A 181 13.59 9.93 7.08
C ASP A 181 12.47 8.85 7.08
N ILE A 182 11.58 8.81 8.09
CA ILE A 182 10.50 7.82 8.19
C ILE A 182 9.14 8.52 8.03
N PHE A 183 8.39 8.09 7.03
CA PHE A 183 7.07 8.63 6.71
C PHE A 183 6.02 7.52 6.70
N PHE A 184 4.93 7.74 7.42
CA PHE A 184 3.81 6.81 7.43
C PHE A 184 2.65 7.40 6.64
N PHE A 185 1.99 6.56 5.86
CA PHE A 185 0.76 6.91 5.16
C PHE A 185 -0.21 5.72 5.17
N GLU A 186 -1.49 6.00 5.20
CA GLU A 186 -2.52 4.98 5.18
C GLU A 186 -2.92 4.65 3.74
N GLN A 187 -3.12 3.36 3.46
CA GLN A 187 -3.75 2.93 2.21
C GLN A 187 -5.20 3.40 2.16
N GLY A 188 -5.73 3.60 0.95
CA GLY A 188 -7.13 3.95 0.75
C GLY A 188 -8.08 2.80 1.07
N LEU A 189 -9.36 3.12 1.06
CA LEU A 189 -10.45 2.17 1.20
C LEU A 189 -11.31 2.20 -0.06
N GLU A 190 -11.78 1.03 -0.47
CA GLU A 190 -12.75 0.85 -1.56
C GLU A 190 -14.01 0.17 -1.02
N PRO A 191 -15.18 0.51 -1.51
CA PRO A 191 -16.41 -0.15 -1.09
C PRO A 191 -16.45 -1.59 -1.60
N CYS A 192 -16.86 -2.52 -0.74
CA CYS A 192 -17.21 -3.86 -1.16
C CYS A 192 -18.51 -3.82 -1.97
N LEU A 193 -18.51 -4.51 -3.11
CA LEU A 193 -19.66 -4.54 -4.01
C LEU A 193 -20.22 -5.96 -4.09
N THR A 194 -21.53 -6.04 -4.25
CA THR A 194 -22.20 -7.28 -4.62
C THR A 194 -21.90 -7.66 -6.07
N ASN A 195 -22.26 -8.87 -6.50
CA ASN A 195 -22.05 -9.32 -7.89
C ASN A 195 -22.86 -8.52 -8.94
N ASP A 196 -23.82 -7.73 -8.51
CA ASP A 196 -24.60 -6.81 -9.35
C ASP A 196 -24.16 -5.35 -9.21
N GLY A 197 -23.04 -5.09 -8.50
CA GLY A 197 -22.41 -3.78 -8.41
C GLY A 197 -22.99 -2.86 -7.34
N ARG A 198 -23.76 -3.38 -6.39
CA ARG A 198 -24.29 -2.58 -5.28
C ARG A 198 -23.33 -2.53 -4.10
N VAL A 199 -23.17 -1.37 -3.50
CA VAL A 199 -22.36 -1.18 -2.28
C VAL A 199 -22.96 -1.98 -1.13
N ILE A 200 -22.14 -2.75 -0.44
CA ILE A 200 -22.57 -3.55 0.71
C ILE A 200 -22.57 -2.68 1.95
N ILE A 201 -23.67 -2.73 2.71
CA ILE A 201 -23.82 -2.08 4.01
C ILE A 201 -23.67 -3.17 5.08
N ASP A 202 -22.66 -3.03 5.96
CA ASP A 202 -22.43 -3.99 7.05
C ASP A 202 -23.46 -3.85 8.17
N ASN A 203 -23.77 -2.60 8.51
CA ASN A 203 -24.75 -2.27 9.55
C ASN A 203 -25.25 -0.82 9.32
N PRO A 204 -26.27 -0.33 10.05
CA PRO A 204 -26.84 0.99 9.84
C PRO A 204 -25.84 2.16 9.90
N GLU A 205 -24.66 1.97 10.51
CA GLU A 205 -23.64 3.01 10.68
C GLU A 205 -22.40 2.79 9.82
N SER A 206 -22.29 1.68 9.07
CA SER A 206 -21.06 1.30 8.40
C SER A 206 -21.28 0.64 7.05
N LEU A 207 -20.54 1.13 6.04
CA LEU A 207 -20.36 0.43 4.77
C LEU A 207 -19.35 -0.70 4.94
N SER A 208 -19.50 -1.76 4.14
CA SER A 208 -18.46 -2.77 3.99
C SER A 208 -17.32 -2.18 3.14
N LEU A 209 -16.19 -1.94 3.76
CA LEU A 209 -15.02 -1.36 3.11
C LEU A 209 -13.86 -2.34 3.16
N ALA A 210 -13.08 -2.36 2.09
CA ALA A 210 -11.85 -3.12 2.00
C ALA A 210 -10.67 -2.20 1.63
N PRO A 211 -9.46 -2.53 2.08
CA PRO A 211 -8.27 -1.80 1.64
C PRO A 211 -8.12 -1.83 0.12
N ASP A 212 -7.76 -0.70 -0.50
CA ASP A 212 -7.48 -0.61 -1.94
C ASP A 212 -6.17 -1.31 -2.33
N GLY A 213 -5.51 -1.90 -1.37
CA GLY A 213 -4.31 -2.71 -1.55
C GLY A 213 -3.11 -1.89 -2.04
N ASN A 214 -2.23 -2.57 -2.80
CA ASN A 214 -1.00 -1.94 -3.29
C ASN A 214 -1.25 -0.84 -4.33
N GLY A 215 -2.41 -0.85 -4.99
CA GLY A 215 -2.80 0.17 -5.96
C GLY A 215 -2.95 1.56 -5.37
N GLY A 216 -3.40 1.66 -4.11
CA GLY A 216 -3.49 2.91 -3.37
C GLY A 216 -2.17 3.65 -3.20
N THR A 217 -1.03 2.93 -3.23
CA THR A 217 0.31 3.54 -3.17
C THR A 217 0.54 4.53 -4.31
N HIS A 218 0.03 4.24 -5.51
CA HIS A 218 0.18 5.14 -6.66
C HIS A 218 -0.63 6.43 -6.52
N LYS A 219 -1.76 6.41 -5.82
CA LYS A 219 -2.59 7.61 -5.58
C LYS A 219 -1.91 8.63 -4.65
N ILE A 220 -0.99 8.17 -3.80
CA ILE A 220 -0.37 8.99 -2.75
C ILE A 220 1.06 9.38 -3.11
N ALA A 221 1.78 8.55 -3.87
CA ALA A 221 3.20 8.74 -4.17
C ALA A 221 3.45 9.56 -5.46
N PHE A 222 2.43 9.80 -6.28
CA PHE A 222 2.47 10.50 -7.55
C PHE A 222 1.23 11.39 -7.73
#